data_21d0ec6a61ee2c38e7360c5c42512b88
#
_entry.id   21d0ec6a61ee2c38e7360c5c42512b88
#
_cell.length_a   1.000
_cell.length_b   1.000
_cell.length_c   1.000
_cell.angle_alpha   90.00
_cell.angle_beta   90.00
_cell.angle_gamma   90.00
#
_symmetry.space_group_name_H-M   'P 1'
#
loop_
_entity.id
_entity.type
_entity.pdbx_description
1 polymer ?
#
loop_
_entity_poly.entity_id
_entity_poly.type
_entity_poly.pdbx_seq_one_letter_code
_entity_poly.pdbx_strand_id
1 'polypeptide(L)'
;RAFKEALPGVGHVFVFDTAFHQTLDRERYLYPLPLEYYTDYKIRKYGAHGTSHKYVSEQVIKELGNPKHSRIIVCHLGNGASLSAVLDGKCIDTSMGFTPLAGVMMGSRCGTIDPSIMPYLCKKLNKTPDEVLDIYNKKSGMLGISGISSDSRDIENALFNEGDERALLTGLLYSRIVSKYIGQYFVELGGLDAIAFTAGVGENAAYLRRLIIDDCSRALGVFLNEESNAIRSDENRLISHQFSKVDV
;
A
#
# COMPACT_ATOMS: atom_id res chain seq x y z
N ARG A 1 2.68 20.35 -22.15
CA ARG A 1 3.01 21.03 -23.43
C ARG A 1 2.60 20.12 -24.60
N ALA A 2 3.09 18.89 -24.69
CA ALA A 2 2.80 17.95 -25.79
C ALA A 2 1.31 17.76 -26.05
N PHE A 3 0.47 17.57 -25.02
CA PHE A 3 -0.98 17.44 -25.18
C PHE A 3 -1.65 18.69 -25.76
N LYS A 4 -1.20 19.89 -25.37
CA LYS A 4 -1.73 21.14 -25.94
C LYS A 4 -1.37 21.32 -27.42
N GLU A 5 -0.20 20.81 -27.82
CA GLU A 5 0.25 20.83 -29.22
C GLU A 5 -0.49 19.77 -30.05
N ALA A 6 -0.71 18.57 -29.47
CA ALA A 6 -1.41 17.46 -30.14
C ALA A 6 -2.92 17.65 -30.25
N LEU A 7 -3.54 18.36 -29.28
CA LEU A 7 -4.98 18.56 -29.17
C LEU A 7 -5.33 20.04 -28.99
N PRO A 8 -5.12 20.88 -29.99
CA PRO A 8 -5.43 22.30 -29.89
C PRO A 8 -6.94 22.53 -29.73
N GLY A 9 -7.32 23.42 -28.83
CA GLY A 9 -8.76 23.77 -28.60
C GLY A 9 -9.49 22.84 -27.64
N VAL A 10 -8.87 21.75 -27.17
CA VAL A 10 -9.47 20.87 -26.15
C VAL A 10 -9.10 21.36 -24.74
N GLY A 11 -10.07 21.38 -23.83
CA GLY A 11 -9.82 21.67 -22.41
C GLY A 11 -8.95 20.59 -21.78
N HIS A 12 -7.94 20.98 -20.98
CA HIS A 12 -7.06 20.06 -20.29
C HIS A 12 -7.31 20.14 -18.79
N VAL A 13 -7.57 18.97 -18.16
CA VAL A 13 -7.70 18.82 -16.73
C VAL A 13 -6.56 17.92 -16.24
N PHE A 14 -5.87 18.34 -15.18
CA PHE A 14 -4.82 17.55 -14.54
C PHE A 14 -5.35 16.95 -13.24
N VAL A 15 -5.23 15.64 -13.09
CA VAL A 15 -5.51 14.92 -11.85
C VAL A 15 -4.16 14.49 -11.27
N PHE A 16 -3.84 14.98 -10.08
CA PHE A 16 -2.57 14.66 -9.42
C PHE A 16 -2.74 13.47 -8.49
N ASP A 17 -1.89 12.49 -8.64
CA ASP A 17 -1.89 11.24 -7.85
C ASP A 17 -1.62 11.48 -6.35
N THR A 18 -1.09 12.64 -6.01
CA THR A 18 -0.82 13.07 -4.63
C THR A 18 -1.93 13.94 -4.02
N ALA A 19 -2.95 14.33 -4.80
CA ALA A 19 -3.93 15.33 -4.37
C ALA A 19 -4.76 14.90 -3.15
N PHE A 20 -5.14 13.63 -3.05
CA PHE A 20 -5.89 13.08 -1.94
C PHE A 20 -5.14 13.18 -0.60
N HIS A 21 -3.80 13.17 -0.65
CA HIS A 21 -2.93 13.23 0.53
C HIS A 21 -2.58 14.66 0.98
N GLN A 22 -3.17 15.69 0.37
CA GLN A 22 -2.95 17.09 0.78
C GLN A 22 -3.64 17.45 2.10
N THR A 23 -4.49 16.55 2.61
CA THR A 23 -5.17 16.69 3.91
C THR A 23 -4.33 16.24 5.11
N LEU A 24 -3.12 15.72 4.87
CA LEU A 24 -2.20 15.33 5.95
C LEU A 24 -1.81 16.53 6.81
N ASP A 25 -1.92 16.38 8.12
CA ASP A 25 -1.44 17.35 9.09
C ASP A 25 0.10 17.44 9.08
N ARG A 26 0.62 18.55 9.60
CA ARG A 26 2.05 18.85 9.53
C ARG A 26 2.92 17.78 10.19
N GLU A 27 2.53 17.28 11.35
CA GLU A 27 3.24 16.25 12.09
C GLU A 27 3.19 14.86 11.40
N ARG A 28 2.29 14.68 10.44
CA ARG A 28 2.13 13.43 9.68
C ARG A 28 2.93 13.43 8.37
N TYR A 29 3.10 14.60 7.75
CA TYR A 29 3.86 14.69 6.51
C TYR A 29 5.35 15.03 6.69
N LEU A 30 5.77 15.56 7.84
CA LEU A 30 7.18 15.86 8.08
C LEU A 30 7.98 14.59 8.37
N TYR A 31 9.21 14.57 7.90
CA TYR A 31 10.21 13.64 8.36
C TYR A 31 10.96 14.21 9.57
N PRO A 32 11.43 13.37 10.50
CA PRO A 32 12.25 13.82 11.64
C PRO A 32 13.69 14.14 11.19
N LEU A 33 13.80 15.09 10.29
CA LEU A 33 15.04 15.67 9.75
C LEU A 33 15.10 17.14 10.13
N PRO A 34 16.27 17.81 9.99
CA PRO A 34 16.36 19.25 10.16
C PRO A 34 15.25 19.97 9.39
N LEU A 35 14.53 20.87 10.08
CA LEU A 35 13.31 21.48 9.54
C LEU A 35 13.56 22.31 8.27
N GLU A 36 14.75 22.84 8.12
CA GLU A 36 15.19 23.55 6.91
C GLU A 36 15.10 22.68 5.65
N TYR A 37 15.21 21.37 5.74
CA TYR A 37 15.05 20.51 4.56
C TYR A 37 13.62 20.50 4.05
N TYR A 38 12.65 20.72 4.93
CA TYR A 38 11.28 20.95 4.50
C TYR A 38 11.09 22.38 3.98
N THR A 39 11.57 23.40 4.72
CA THR A 39 11.33 24.80 4.35
C THR A 39 12.00 25.16 3.01
N ASP A 40 13.21 24.68 2.77
CA ASP A 40 14.01 25.07 1.62
C ASP A 40 13.85 24.10 0.43
N TYR A 41 13.85 22.80 0.71
CA TYR A 41 13.83 21.75 -0.34
C TYR A 41 12.47 21.05 -0.47
N LYS A 42 11.48 21.39 0.37
CA LYS A 42 10.15 20.76 0.37
C LYS A 42 10.19 19.24 0.59
N ILE A 43 11.17 18.76 1.36
CA ILE A 43 11.27 17.35 1.71
C ILE A 43 10.18 17.01 2.73
N ARG A 44 9.16 16.28 2.27
CA ARG A 44 8.01 15.81 3.05
C ARG A 44 7.40 14.56 2.44
N LYS A 45 6.49 13.92 3.18
CA LYS A 45 5.63 12.87 2.64
C LYS A 45 4.60 13.48 1.68
N TYR A 46 4.52 12.96 0.45
CA TYR A 46 3.55 13.33 -0.58
C TYR A 46 2.51 12.24 -0.81
N GLY A 47 2.93 10.97 -0.73
CA GLY A 47 2.10 9.81 -1.05
C GLY A 47 1.92 9.61 -2.56
N ALA A 48 1.21 8.56 -2.93
CA ALA A 48 0.79 8.24 -4.29
C ALA A 48 -0.46 7.36 -4.28
N HIS A 49 -0.97 6.95 -5.45
CA HIS A 49 -2.24 6.24 -5.63
C HIS A 49 -3.47 7.00 -5.08
N GLY A 50 -3.36 8.33 -4.94
CA GLY A 50 -4.37 9.15 -4.30
C GLY A 50 -5.74 9.07 -4.96
N THR A 51 -5.80 8.98 -6.29
CA THR A 51 -7.06 8.80 -7.03
C THR A 51 -7.75 7.49 -6.64
N SER A 52 -6.99 6.39 -6.53
CA SER A 52 -7.51 5.09 -6.10
C SER A 52 -7.96 5.13 -4.64
N HIS A 53 -7.12 5.63 -3.72
CA HIS A 53 -7.47 5.74 -2.31
C HIS A 53 -8.74 6.55 -2.07
N LYS A 54 -8.88 7.67 -2.78
CA LYS A 54 -10.09 8.50 -2.73
C LYS A 54 -11.31 7.73 -3.21
N TYR A 55 -11.26 7.18 -4.41
CA TYR A 55 -12.39 6.46 -5.00
C TYR A 55 -12.84 5.29 -4.12
N VAL A 56 -11.91 4.44 -3.72
CA VAL A 56 -12.21 3.26 -2.91
C VAL A 56 -12.80 3.64 -1.55
N SER A 57 -12.22 4.63 -0.87
CA SER A 57 -12.76 5.08 0.42
C SER A 57 -14.18 5.67 0.28
N GLU A 58 -14.47 6.40 -0.81
CA GLU A 58 -15.82 6.90 -1.10
C GLU A 58 -16.82 5.75 -1.36
N GLN A 59 -16.41 4.66 -2.04
CA GLN A 59 -17.26 3.49 -2.21
C GLN A 59 -17.53 2.80 -0.86
N VAL A 60 -16.49 2.55 -0.06
CA VAL A 60 -16.64 1.94 1.28
C VAL A 60 -17.57 2.76 2.17
N ILE A 61 -17.47 4.09 2.17
CA ILE A 61 -18.40 4.95 2.94
C ILE A 61 -19.85 4.72 2.51
N LYS A 62 -20.11 4.55 1.21
CA LYS A 62 -21.46 4.25 0.70
C LYS A 62 -21.94 2.87 1.14
N GLU A 63 -21.10 1.84 1.05
CA GLU A 63 -21.41 0.47 1.49
C GLU A 63 -21.71 0.42 2.99
N LEU A 64 -21.01 1.21 3.80
CA LEU A 64 -21.29 1.38 5.25
C LEU A 64 -22.58 2.18 5.54
N GLY A 65 -23.31 2.63 4.52
CA GLY A 65 -24.56 3.39 4.67
C GLY A 65 -24.36 4.89 4.94
N ASN A 66 -23.24 5.46 4.54
CA ASN A 66 -22.89 6.87 4.72
C ASN A 66 -22.92 7.31 6.20
N PRO A 67 -22.18 6.65 7.10
CA PRO A 67 -22.16 7.02 8.50
C PRO A 67 -21.58 8.44 8.68
N LYS A 68 -21.98 9.10 9.78
CA LYS A 68 -21.46 10.43 10.13
C LYS A 68 -19.96 10.41 10.42
N HIS A 69 -19.47 9.28 10.93
CA HIS A 69 -18.05 9.04 11.23
C HIS A 69 -17.64 7.70 10.61
N SER A 70 -16.50 7.70 9.94
CA SER A 70 -15.95 6.51 9.27
C SER A 70 -14.43 6.46 9.40
N ARG A 71 -13.92 5.28 9.74
CA ARG A 71 -12.50 4.98 9.91
C ARG A 71 -12.15 3.83 8.98
N ILE A 72 -11.45 4.14 7.91
CA ILE A 72 -11.21 3.20 6.81
C ILE A 72 -9.72 3.08 6.54
N ILE A 73 -9.24 1.86 6.33
CA ILE A 73 -7.91 1.62 5.77
C ILE A 73 -8.09 1.09 4.35
N VAL A 74 -7.52 1.80 3.38
CA VAL A 74 -7.49 1.34 1.99
C VAL A 74 -6.13 0.73 1.70
N CYS A 75 -6.13 -0.54 1.31
CA CYS A 75 -4.98 -1.32 0.90
C CYS A 75 -4.97 -1.43 -0.64
N HIS A 76 -4.32 -0.47 -1.31
CA HIS A 76 -4.07 -0.52 -2.75
C HIS A 76 -2.85 -1.39 -3.00
N LEU A 77 -3.07 -2.65 -3.31
CA LEU A 77 -2.02 -3.66 -3.47
C LEU A 77 -1.93 -4.09 -4.94
N GLY A 78 -1.04 -3.44 -5.66
CA GLY A 78 -0.68 -3.76 -7.04
C GLY A 78 0.80 -4.09 -7.16
N ASN A 79 1.38 -3.99 -8.35
CA ASN A 79 2.84 -4.06 -8.52
C ASN A 79 3.53 -2.90 -7.79
N GLY A 80 2.94 -1.67 -7.80
CA GLY A 80 3.13 -0.67 -6.78
C GLY A 80 2.06 -0.84 -5.71
N ALA A 81 2.41 -0.69 -4.43
CA ALA A 81 1.48 -0.89 -3.32
C ALA A 81 1.58 0.23 -2.30
N SER A 82 0.43 0.65 -1.76
CA SER A 82 0.35 1.61 -0.68
C SER A 82 -0.92 1.40 0.16
N LEU A 83 -0.85 1.84 1.41
CA LEU A 83 -2.01 1.93 2.28
C LEU A 83 -2.30 3.39 2.59
N SER A 84 -3.56 3.71 2.90
CA SER A 84 -3.96 5.00 3.47
C SER A 84 -4.94 4.82 4.62
N ALA A 85 -4.77 5.65 5.65
CA ALA A 85 -5.72 5.84 6.73
C ALA A 85 -6.67 6.97 6.33
N VAL A 86 -7.96 6.68 6.32
CA VAL A 86 -9.01 7.63 5.90
C VAL A 86 -10.01 7.82 7.05
N LEU A 87 -10.09 9.04 7.56
CA LEU A 87 -11.02 9.45 8.60
C LEU A 87 -12.06 10.39 8.00
N ASP A 88 -13.34 10.02 8.08
CA ASP A 88 -14.45 10.84 7.57
C ASP A 88 -14.23 11.34 6.11
N GLY A 89 -13.72 10.44 5.25
CA GLY A 89 -13.43 10.72 3.85
C GLY A 89 -12.16 11.52 3.58
N LYS A 90 -11.37 11.86 4.60
CA LYS A 90 -10.08 12.57 4.46
C LYS A 90 -8.91 11.64 4.73
N CYS A 91 -7.90 11.67 3.87
CA CYS A 91 -6.66 10.97 4.14
C CYS A 91 -5.93 11.62 5.32
N ILE A 92 -5.66 10.86 6.38
CA ILE A 92 -4.91 11.33 7.55
C ILE A 92 -3.49 10.79 7.58
N ASP A 93 -3.21 9.65 6.94
CA ASP A 93 -1.85 9.17 6.67
C ASP A 93 -1.82 8.24 5.45
N THR A 94 -0.62 8.07 4.87
CA THR A 94 -0.37 7.15 3.76
C THR A 94 1.03 6.56 3.84
N SER A 95 1.22 5.34 3.34
CA SER A 95 2.47 4.58 3.48
C SER A 95 3.58 5.04 2.52
N MET A 96 3.25 5.51 1.31
CA MET A 96 4.25 6.08 0.42
C MET A 96 4.70 7.45 0.93
N GLY A 97 5.97 7.79 0.73
CA GLY A 97 6.62 8.92 1.34
C GLY A 97 6.92 10.07 0.39
N PHE A 98 8.17 10.56 0.46
CA PHE A 98 8.71 11.56 -0.46
C PHE A 98 8.70 11.07 -1.91
N THR A 99 8.90 9.77 -2.09
CA THR A 99 8.79 9.06 -3.38
C THR A 99 7.89 7.82 -3.22
N PRO A 100 7.43 7.20 -4.31
CA PRO A 100 6.69 5.94 -4.27
C PRO A 100 7.53 4.71 -3.88
N LEU A 101 8.76 4.89 -3.38
CA LEU A 101 9.62 3.80 -2.89
C LEU A 101 9.30 3.42 -1.44
N ALA A 102 9.04 4.42 -0.57
CA ALA A 102 8.73 4.17 0.83
C ALA A 102 7.40 3.44 1.02
N GLY A 103 7.21 2.86 2.18
CA GLY A 103 5.98 2.16 2.56
C GLY A 103 6.15 0.66 2.61
N VAL A 104 5.16 -0.06 2.13
CA VAL A 104 5.15 -1.52 2.10
C VAL A 104 6.05 -2.09 1.01
N MET A 105 6.43 -3.36 1.17
CA MET A 105 7.09 -4.11 0.10
C MET A 105 6.18 -4.19 -1.13
N MET A 106 6.74 -4.12 -2.33
CA MET A 106 6.02 -4.09 -3.60
C MET A 106 6.56 -5.18 -4.54
N GLY A 107 6.09 -5.24 -5.77
CA GLY A 107 6.58 -6.24 -6.74
C GLY A 107 8.10 -6.21 -6.93
N SER A 108 8.68 -5.03 -7.18
CA SER A 108 10.13 -4.85 -7.36
C SER A 108 10.78 -3.85 -6.43
N ARG A 109 9.99 -3.11 -5.61
CA ARG A 109 10.50 -2.08 -4.68
C ARG A 109 10.58 -2.63 -3.26
N CYS A 110 11.64 -2.25 -2.53
CA CYS A 110 11.86 -2.75 -1.18
C CYS A 110 10.85 -2.20 -0.13
N GLY A 111 10.22 -1.05 -0.37
CA GLY A 111 9.52 -0.32 0.68
C GLY A 111 10.48 0.39 1.64
N THR A 112 10.00 0.68 2.85
CA THR A 112 10.80 1.33 3.89
C THR A 112 11.82 0.37 4.48
N ILE A 113 13.08 0.78 4.45
CA ILE A 113 14.24 0.06 5.04
C ILE A 113 15.08 1.01 5.88
N ASP A 114 16.03 0.48 6.65
CA ASP A 114 17.02 1.29 7.36
C ASP A 114 17.90 2.05 6.35
N PRO A 115 17.96 3.39 6.40
CA PRO A 115 18.76 4.20 5.47
C PRO A 115 20.25 3.88 5.51
N SER A 116 20.78 3.33 6.63
CA SER A 116 22.19 2.94 6.78
C SER A 116 22.58 1.76 5.88
N ILE A 117 21.62 1.01 5.35
CA ILE A 117 21.87 -0.06 4.38
C ILE A 117 22.47 0.49 3.08
N MET A 118 22.05 1.70 2.65
CA MET A 118 22.53 2.29 1.39
C MET A 118 24.05 2.49 1.37
N PRO A 119 24.67 3.25 2.29
CA PRO A 119 26.12 3.44 2.27
C PRO A 119 26.91 2.12 2.51
N TYR A 120 26.33 1.16 3.24
CA TYR A 120 26.93 -0.15 3.39
C TYR A 120 26.98 -0.90 2.04
N LEU A 121 25.87 -0.95 1.31
CA LEU A 121 25.81 -1.60 -0.01
C LEU A 121 26.68 -0.90 -1.06
N CYS A 122 26.75 0.44 -1.04
CA CYS A 122 27.67 1.17 -1.92
C CYS A 122 29.10 0.66 -1.79
N LYS A 123 29.58 0.47 -0.53
CA LYS A 123 30.93 -0.05 -0.26
C LYS A 123 31.07 -1.52 -0.63
N LYS A 124 30.11 -2.36 -0.27
CA LYS A 124 30.17 -3.82 -0.48
C LYS A 124 30.10 -4.21 -1.96
N LEU A 125 29.28 -3.52 -2.72
CA LEU A 125 29.03 -3.80 -4.14
C LEU A 125 29.88 -2.94 -5.08
N ASN A 126 30.67 -2.00 -4.54
CA ASN A 126 31.39 -0.97 -5.32
C ASN A 126 30.47 -0.21 -6.27
N LYS A 127 29.35 0.29 -5.74
CA LYS A 127 28.28 0.99 -6.49
C LYS A 127 28.07 2.40 -5.96
N THR A 128 27.58 3.27 -6.86
CA THR A 128 27.13 4.62 -6.49
C THR A 128 25.79 4.57 -5.75
N PRO A 129 25.41 5.62 -5.01
CA PRO A 129 24.09 5.73 -4.39
C PRO A 129 22.94 5.53 -5.40
N ASP A 130 23.05 6.08 -6.61
CA ASP A 130 22.01 5.95 -7.64
C ASP A 130 21.86 4.50 -8.12
N GLU A 131 22.95 3.77 -8.28
CA GLU A 131 22.91 2.36 -8.64
C GLU A 131 22.30 1.49 -7.53
N VAL A 132 22.55 1.81 -6.26
CA VAL A 132 21.92 1.13 -5.13
C VAL A 132 20.45 1.51 -5.03
N LEU A 133 20.09 2.76 -5.27
CA LEU A 133 18.69 3.20 -5.35
C LEU A 133 17.93 2.46 -6.48
N ASP A 134 18.59 2.20 -7.59
CA ASP A 134 18.03 1.37 -8.69
C ASP A 134 17.77 -0.08 -8.23
N ILE A 135 18.63 -0.66 -7.39
CA ILE A 135 18.39 -1.98 -6.80
C ILE A 135 17.13 -1.93 -5.91
N TYR A 136 16.99 -0.91 -5.08
CA TYR A 136 15.81 -0.74 -4.22
C TYR A 136 14.50 -0.60 -5.01
N ASN A 137 14.55 0.06 -6.16
CA ASN A 137 13.37 0.30 -7.00
C ASN A 137 13.02 -0.86 -7.95
N LYS A 138 14.03 -1.59 -8.47
CA LYS A 138 13.84 -2.49 -9.62
C LYS A 138 14.20 -3.96 -9.35
N LYS A 139 14.95 -4.25 -8.28
CA LYS A 139 15.51 -5.60 -8.02
C LYS A 139 15.24 -6.09 -6.60
N SER A 140 14.33 -5.47 -5.91
CA SER A 140 13.95 -5.74 -4.52
C SER A 140 12.51 -6.25 -4.44
N GLY A 141 11.84 -6.08 -3.34
CA GLY A 141 10.45 -6.47 -3.16
C GLY A 141 10.20 -7.96 -3.35
N MET A 142 9.04 -8.31 -3.90
CA MET A 142 8.69 -9.70 -4.18
C MET A 142 9.72 -10.37 -5.09
N LEU A 143 10.14 -9.68 -6.15
CA LEU A 143 11.18 -10.17 -7.07
C LEU A 143 12.50 -10.48 -6.32
N GLY A 144 12.96 -9.57 -5.48
CA GLY A 144 14.23 -9.70 -4.77
C GLY A 144 14.24 -10.85 -3.75
N ILE A 145 13.13 -11.05 -3.04
CA ILE A 145 13.00 -12.11 -2.02
C ILE A 145 12.74 -13.46 -2.67
N SER A 146 11.78 -13.56 -3.58
CA SER A 146 11.46 -14.82 -4.26
C SER A 146 12.59 -15.26 -5.19
N GLY A 147 13.19 -14.31 -5.92
CA GLY A 147 14.10 -14.59 -7.03
C GLY A 147 13.36 -15.15 -8.26
N ILE A 148 12.02 -15.11 -8.26
CA ILE A 148 11.16 -15.68 -9.31
C ILE A 148 10.62 -14.55 -10.19
N SER A 149 9.76 -13.70 -9.61
CA SER A 149 9.02 -12.67 -10.35
C SER A 149 8.61 -11.51 -9.46
N SER A 150 8.29 -10.37 -10.06
CA SER A 150 7.58 -9.26 -9.42
C SER A 150 6.06 -9.45 -9.45
N ASP A 151 5.57 -10.45 -10.18
CA ASP A 151 4.15 -10.76 -10.30
C ASP A 151 3.74 -11.76 -9.21
N SER A 152 2.76 -11.39 -8.40
CA SER A 152 2.26 -12.25 -7.31
C SER A 152 1.66 -13.57 -7.80
N ARG A 153 1.19 -13.64 -9.05
CA ARG A 153 0.62 -14.86 -9.64
C ARG A 153 1.69 -15.94 -9.85
N ASP A 154 2.89 -15.52 -10.28
CA ASP A 154 4.02 -16.44 -10.46
C ASP A 154 4.49 -16.97 -9.10
N ILE A 155 4.49 -16.12 -8.08
CA ILE A 155 4.84 -16.49 -6.70
C ILE A 155 3.79 -17.42 -6.10
N GLU A 156 2.51 -17.15 -6.33
CA GLU A 156 1.41 -18.01 -5.91
C GLU A 156 1.50 -19.39 -6.56
N ASN A 157 1.81 -19.44 -7.86
CA ASN A 157 2.03 -20.70 -8.60
C ASN A 157 3.21 -21.50 -8.02
N ALA A 158 4.36 -20.86 -7.81
CA ALA A 158 5.54 -21.50 -7.22
C ALA A 158 5.25 -22.01 -5.80
N LEU A 159 4.47 -21.27 -5.00
CA LEU A 159 4.10 -21.68 -3.66
C LEU A 159 3.20 -22.93 -3.66
N PHE A 160 2.10 -22.91 -4.42
CA PHE A 160 1.05 -23.93 -4.30
C PHE A 160 1.29 -25.15 -5.18
N ASN A 161 1.95 -24.99 -6.32
CA ASN A 161 2.19 -26.09 -7.24
C ASN A 161 3.58 -26.71 -7.13
N GLU A 162 4.58 -25.93 -6.66
CA GLU A 162 5.98 -26.37 -6.60
C GLU A 162 6.50 -26.48 -5.17
N GLY A 163 5.79 -25.92 -4.19
CA GLY A 163 6.20 -25.94 -2.78
C GLY A 163 7.46 -25.08 -2.50
N ASP A 164 7.68 -24.01 -3.29
CA ASP A 164 8.88 -23.19 -3.20
C ASP A 164 8.94 -22.41 -1.86
N GLU A 165 9.97 -22.66 -1.08
CA GLU A 165 10.17 -22.04 0.25
C GLU A 165 10.39 -20.52 0.18
N ARG A 166 11.02 -20.01 -0.89
CA ARG A 166 11.21 -18.57 -1.06
C ARG A 166 9.92 -17.88 -1.46
N ALA A 167 9.06 -18.56 -2.23
CA ALA A 167 7.71 -18.07 -2.52
C ALA A 167 6.88 -17.96 -1.22
N LEU A 168 6.96 -18.97 -0.34
CA LEU A 168 6.34 -18.93 0.99
C LEU A 168 6.87 -17.75 1.82
N LEU A 169 8.19 -17.63 1.94
CA LEU A 169 8.83 -16.52 2.67
C LEU A 169 8.40 -15.17 2.12
N THR A 170 8.27 -15.04 0.80
CA THR A 170 7.85 -13.80 0.14
C THR A 170 6.43 -13.41 0.54
N GLY A 171 5.49 -14.36 0.52
CA GLY A 171 4.10 -14.14 0.96
C GLY A 171 4.01 -13.76 2.45
N LEU A 172 4.73 -14.46 3.32
CA LEU A 172 4.79 -14.20 4.75
C LEU A 172 5.41 -12.83 5.07
N LEU A 173 6.48 -12.44 4.39
CA LEU A 173 7.12 -11.14 4.58
C LEU A 173 6.23 -10.01 4.09
N TYR A 174 5.61 -10.18 2.92
CA TYR A 174 4.68 -9.20 2.36
C TYR A 174 3.49 -8.96 3.29
N SER A 175 2.80 -10.03 3.70
CA SER A 175 1.65 -9.93 4.59
C SER A 175 2.02 -9.27 5.91
N ARG A 176 3.15 -9.67 6.52
CA ARG A 176 3.64 -9.10 7.77
C ARG A 176 3.92 -7.59 7.68
N ILE A 177 4.46 -7.11 6.56
CA ILE A 177 4.71 -5.67 6.36
C ILE A 177 3.39 -4.92 6.22
N VAL A 178 2.44 -5.44 5.43
CA VAL A 178 1.10 -4.82 5.26
C VAL A 178 0.35 -4.78 6.60
N SER A 179 0.34 -5.87 7.34
CA SER A 179 -0.32 -5.97 8.66
C SER A 179 0.21 -4.96 9.67
N LYS A 180 1.52 -4.68 9.66
CA LYS A 180 2.12 -3.64 10.52
C LYS A 180 1.57 -2.25 10.20
N TYR A 181 1.39 -1.92 8.92
CA TYR A 181 0.78 -0.65 8.53
C TYR A 181 -0.70 -0.58 8.91
N ILE A 182 -1.45 -1.69 8.78
CA ILE A 182 -2.84 -1.75 9.26
C ILE A 182 -2.89 -1.49 10.77
N GLY A 183 -2.01 -2.13 11.55
CA GLY A 183 -1.93 -1.90 13.01
C GLY A 183 -1.56 -0.46 13.37
N GLN A 184 -0.61 0.15 12.66
CA GLN A 184 -0.27 1.58 12.81
C GLN A 184 -1.50 2.45 12.55
N TYR A 185 -2.18 2.26 11.44
CA TYR A 185 -3.33 3.09 11.06
C TYR A 185 -4.56 2.85 11.94
N PHE A 186 -4.73 1.64 12.48
CA PHE A 186 -5.74 1.39 13.51
C PHE A 186 -5.55 2.31 14.73
N VAL A 187 -4.31 2.47 15.19
CA VAL A 187 -4.00 3.37 16.31
C VAL A 187 -4.24 4.83 15.93
N GLU A 188 -3.80 5.26 14.74
CA GLU A 188 -3.96 6.63 14.27
C GLU A 188 -5.41 7.05 14.05
N LEU A 189 -6.26 6.11 13.61
CA LEU A 189 -7.70 6.30 13.42
C LEU A 189 -8.50 6.23 14.74
N GLY A 190 -7.88 5.73 15.83
CA GLY A 190 -8.57 5.49 17.11
C GLY A 190 -9.62 4.38 17.02
N GLY A 191 -9.41 3.40 16.15
CA GLY A 191 -10.29 2.27 15.84
C GLY A 191 -10.44 2.07 14.34
N LEU A 192 -11.32 1.14 13.92
CA LEU A 192 -11.47 0.79 12.51
C LEU A 192 -12.88 0.29 12.23
N ASP A 193 -13.48 0.75 11.15
CA ASP A 193 -14.80 0.31 10.69
C ASP A 193 -14.65 -0.62 9.47
N ALA A 194 -13.69 -0.33 8.55
CA ALA A 194 -13.47 -1.18 7.38
C ALA A 194 -12.01 -1.20 6.90
N ILE A 195 -11.61 -2.33 6.29
CA ILE A 195 -10.39 -2.51 5.49
C ILE A 195 -10.82 -2.81 4.06
N ALA A 196 -10.37 -2.01 3.08
CA ALA A 196 -10.66 -2.27 1.67
C ALA A 196 -9.40 -2.72 0.93
N PHE A 197 -9.48 -3.85 0.26
CA PHE A 197 -8.44 -4.35 -0.65
C PHE A 197 -8.80 -3.97 -2.08
N THR A 198 -7.83 -3.42 -2.82
CA THR A 198 -7.99 -3.05 -4.23
C THR A 198 -6.70 -3.22 -5.02
N ALA A 199 -6.76 -3.00 -6.31
CA ALA A 199 -5.72 -3.26 -7.29
C ALA A 199 -5.39 -4.76 -7.46
N GLY A 200 -4.54 -5.07 -8.43
CA GLY A 200 -4.38 -6.42 -8.95
C GLY A 200 -4.08 -7.50 -7.90
N VAL A 201 -3.19 -7.23 -6.95
CA VAL A 201 -2.87 -8.16 -5.84
C VAL A 201 -4.00 -8.14 -4.80
N GLY A 202 -4.48 -6.95 -4.42
CA GLY A 202 -5.54 -6.80 -3.42
C GLY A 202 -6.83 -7.50 -3.83
N GLU A 203 -7.22 -7.42 -5.10
CA GLU A 203 -8.45 -8.03 -5.62
C GLU A 203 -8.32 -9.52 -5.92
N ASN A 204 -7.15 -9.99 -6.38
CA ASN A 204 -7.02 -11.33 -6.93
C ASN A 204 -6.25 -12.33 -6.06
N ALA A 205 -5.38 -11.89 -5.14
CA ALA A 205 -4.57 -12.78 -4.31
C ALA A 205 -5.27 -13.10 -2.97
N ALA A 206 -6.26 -13.98 -3.00
CA ALA A 206 -7.04 -14.38 -1.82
C ALA A 206 -6.16 -14.89 -0.67
N TYR A 207 -5.08 -15.63 -0.96
CA TYR A 207 -4.15 -16.14 0.03
C TYR A 207 -3.40 -15.00 0.76
N LEU A 208 -3.02 -13.91 0.05
CA LEU A 208 -2.36 -12.76 0.68
C LEU A 208 -3.34 -11.99 1.57
N ARG A 209 -4.59 -11.75 1.13
CA ARG A 209 -5.62 -11.15 1.98
C ARG A 209 -5.82 -11.95 3.26
N ARG A 210 -5.89 -13.29 3.14
CA ARG A 210 -5.98 -14.19 4.28
C ARG A 210 -4.81 -14.01 5.25
N LEU A 211 -3.56 -14.13 4.78
CA LEU A 211 -2.37 -13.95 5.61
C LEU A 211 -2.35 -12.59 6.31
N ILE A 212 -2.72 -11.52 5.60
CA ILE A 212 -2.78 -10.14 6.16
C ILE A 212 -3.82 -10.06 7.27
N ILE A 213 -5.03 -10.58 7.04
CA ILE A 213 -6.11 -10.50 8.02
C ILE A 213 -5.86 -11.43 9.22
N ASP A 214 -5.31 -12.63 9.00
CA ASP A 214 -4.93 -13.53 10.08
C ASP A 214 -3.93 -12.89 11.04
N ASP A 215 -2.94 -12.16 10.53
CA ASP A 215 -1.98 -11.40 11.33
C ASP A 215 -2.66 -10.31 12.18
N CYS A 216 -3.77 -9.73 11.69
CA CYS A 216 -4.50 -8.65 12.36
C CYS A 216 -5.62 -9.16 13.28
N SER A 217 -6.08 -10.39 13.08
CA SER A 217 -7.34 -10.92 13.61
C SER A 217 -7.48 -10.78 15.12
N ARG A 218 -6.50 -11.17 15.90
CA ARG A 218 -6.53 -11.13 17.36
C ARG A 218 -6.57 -9.71 17.92
N ALA A 219 -5.83 -8.80 17.30
CA ALA A 219 -5.70 -7.42 17.78
C ALA A 219 -6.92 -6.59 17.39
N LEU A 220 -7.47 -6.77 16.20
CA LEU A 220 -8.52 -5.93 15.63
C LEU A 220 -9.91 -6.58 15.70
N GLY A 221 -9.99 -7.87 15.99
CA GLY A 221 -11.24 -8.62 15.92
C GLY A 221 -11.79 -8.74 14.50
N VAL A 222 -10.91 -8.75 13.50
CA VAL A 222 -11.24 -8.87 12.08
C VAL A 222 -11.06 -10.32 11.64
N PHE A 223 -12.03 -10.84 10.91
CA PHE A 223 -12.03 -12.23 10.42
C PHE A 223 -12.58 -12.29 9.01
N LEU A 224 -11.99 -13.14 8.15
CA LEU A 224 -12.49 -13.39 6.81
C LEU A 224 -13.53 -14.52 6.77
N ASN A 225 -14.46 -14.40 5.84
CA ASN A 225 -15.22 -15.54 5.33
C ASN A 225 -14.43 -16.15 4.16
N GLU A 226 -13.93 -17.37 4.32
CA GLU A 226 -13.05 -18.02 3.36
C GLU A 226 -13.70 -18.23 1.99
N GLU A 227 -14.99 -18.57 1.97
CA GLU A 227 -15.74 -18.77 0.72
C GLU A 227 -15.87 -17.46 -0.05
N SER A 228 -16.31 -16.39 0.62
CA SER A 228 -16.41 -15.05 0.02
C SER A 228 -15.05 -14.50 -0.41
N ASN A 229 -13.99 -14.75 0.39
CA ASN A 229 -12.63 -14.32 0.06
C ASN A 229 -12.09 -15.02 -1.21
N ALA A 230 -12.46 -16.27 -1.47
CA ALA A 230 -12.00 -17.04 -2.62
C ALA A 230 -12.67 -16.64 -3.95
N ILE A 231 -13.83 -15.97 -3.91
CA ILE A 231 -14.55 -15.55 -5.12
C ILE A 231 -13.77 -14.46 -5.86
N ARG A 232 -13.62 -14.60 -7.17
CA ARG A 232 -13.18 -13.53 -8.07
C ARG A 232 -14.38 -12.80 -8.65
N SER A 233 -14.43 -11.49 -8.53
CA SER A 233 -15.54 -10.67 -9.01
C SER A 233 -15.04 -9.27 -9.34
N ASP A 234 -15.66 -8.66 -10.33
CA ASP A 234 -15.44 -7.24 -10.67
C ASP A 234 -16.34 -6.30 -9.84
N GLU A 235 -17.23 -6.87 -9.00
CA GLU A 235 -18.12 -6.11 -8.12
C GLU A 235 -17.54 -6.00 -6.70
N ASN A 236 -17.85 -4.90 -6.02
CA ASN A 236 -17.57 -4.74 -4.59
C ASN A 236 -18.29 -5.84 -3.80
N ARG A 237 -17.62 -6.41 -2.82
CA ARG A 237 -18.22 -7.44 -1.97
C ARG A 237 -17.64 -7.41 -0.57
N LEU A 238 -18.46 -7.76 0.38
CA LEU A 238 -18.05 -8.01 1.76
C LEU A 238 -17.45 -9.42 1.86
N ILE A 239 -16.22 -9.49 2.34
CA ILE A 239 -15.48 -10.75 2.53
C ILE A 239 -15.18 -11.04 4.01
N SER A 240 -15.62 -10.16 4.92
CA SER A 240 -15.52 -10.39 6.36
C SER A 240 -16.53 -11.43 6.84
N HIS A 241 -16.16 -12.17 7.89
CA HIS A 241 -17.05 -13.10 8.57
C HIS A 241 -18.09 -12.32 9.40
N GLN A 242 -19.30 -12.90 9.60
CA GLN A 242 -20.39 -12.26 10.35
C GLN A 242 -20.05 -11.87 11.79
N PHE A 243 -19.02 -12.48 12.40
CA PHE A 243 -18.54 -12.13 13.74
C PHE A 243 -17.37 -11.13 13.72
N SER A 244 -16.95 -10.69 12.55
CA SER A 244 -15.91 -9.67 12.42
C SER A 244 -16.42 -8.34 12.97
N LYS A 245 -15.57 -7.64 13.72
CA LYS A 245 -15.85 -6.29 14.24
C LYS A 245 -15.52 -5.21 13.22
N VAL A 246 -14.79 -5.57 12.18
CA VAL A 246 -14.31 -4.70 11.11
C VAL A 246 -14.72 -5.33 9.79
N ASP A 247 -15.33 -4.56 8.91
CA ASP A 247 -15.69 -5.01 7.57
C ASP A 247 -14.46 -5.13 6.68
N VAL A 248 -14.45 -6.11 5.77
CA VAL A 248 -13.37 -6.32 4.80
C VAL A 248 -13.96 -6.49 3.42
#